data_75de5c420d7b9a191fddb38281d10fe9
#
_entry.id   75de5c420d7b9a191fddb38281d10fe9
#
_cell.length_a   1.000
_cell.length_b   1.000
_cell.length_c   1.000
_cell.angle_alpha   90.00
_cell.angle_beta   90.00
_cell.angle_gamma   90.00
#
_symmetry.space_group_name_H-M   'P 1'
#
loop_
_entity.id
_entity.type
_entity.pdbx_description
1 polymer ?
#
loop_
_entity_poly.entity_id
_entity_poly.type
_entity_poly.pdbx_seq_one_letter_code
_entity_poly.pdbx_strand_id
1 'polypeptide(L)'
;RQRQMCIRDRGNMVASMGFKGLLTEGAKHILGWKSPHFVYHCSQNPNLKLLLRDYKLSDDISLRFSNSTWSEFPLFAETYMDWIAAVPEEEQVINIFMELCALGMFQPLSSNILEFLKALPACAKARGISFSTPSEVIDHHKSVDALEVPYPMSWVDEERDISCWLGNGMQREAFNKLYSVADRVRICNDSRIKQDWDYLQASNNFRFMTTKSSSWNMYRGIYDSPYDAFTNYMNILGDFINRVNGMYPRDIDNEELNSLLTLIKNQ
;
A
#
# COMPACT_ATOMS: atom_id res chain seq x y z
N ARG A 1 4.56 8.93 -2.80
CA ARG A 1 5.57 8.17 -2.02
C ARG A 1 4.84 7.35 -0.97
N GLN A 2 4.62 6.07 -1.23
CA GLN A 2 4.14 5.15 -0.19
C GLN A 2 5.37 4.75 0.64
N ARG A 3 5.69 5.53 1.67
CA ARG A 3 6.48 4.98 2.78
C ARG A 3 5.55 4.03 3.52
N GLN A 4 5.83 2.75 3.43
CA GLN A 4 5.13 1.76 4.23
C GLN A 4 5.68 1.86 5.65
N MET A 5 4.96 2.61 6.48
CA MET A 5 5.24 2.76 7.91
C MET A 5 4.23 1.92 8.68
N CYS A 6 4.58 1.47 9.88
CA CYS A 6 3.62 0.83 10.77
C CYS A 6 2.47 1.80 11.11
N ILE A 7 1.27 1.28 11.39
CA ILE A 7 0.12 2.12 11.77
C ILE A 7 0.44 2.92 13.03
N ARG A 8 1.26 2.37 13.94
CA ARG A 8 1.69 3.04 15.16
C ARG A 8 2.29 4.42 14.87
N ASP A 9 3.32 4.50 14.01
CA ASP A 9 4.02 5.76 13.74
C ASP A 9 3.20 6.66 12.83
N ARG A 10 2.58 6.06 11.81
CA ARG A 10 1.72 6.78 10.86
C ARG A 10 0.47 7.31 11.54
N GLY A 11 -0.12 6.54 12.46
CA GLY A 11 -1.30 6.94 13.21
C GLY A 11 -1.05 8.21 14.02
N ASN A 12 0.06 8.29 14.74
CA ASN A 12 0.42 9.49 15.51
C ASN A 12 0.63 10.70 14.59
N MET A 13 1.33 10.52 13.47
CA MET A 13 1.56 11.60 12.50
C MET A 13 0.24 12.08 11.88
N VAL A 14 -0.63 11.18 11.44
CA VAL A 14 -1.92 11.51 10.84
C VAL A 14 -2.85 12.22 11.85
N ALA A 15 -2.88 11.74 13.08
CA ALA A 15 -3.64 12.38 14.15
C ALA A 15 -3.12 13.78 14.48
N SER A 16 -1.80 13.99 14.51
CA SER A 16 -1.21 15.32 14.74
C SER A 16 -1.50 16.31 13.61
N MET A 17 -1.79 15.81 12.40
CA MET A 17 -2.24 16.63 11.27
C MET A 17 -3.75 16.98 11.33
N GLY A 18 -4.47 16.51 12.35
CA GLY A 18 -5.90 16.80 12.54
C GLY A 18 -6.86 15.84 11.82
N PHE A 19 -6.37 14.74 11.25
CA PHE A 19 -7.25 13.74 10.66
C PHE A 19 -7.97 12.93 11.74
N LYS A 20 -9.25 12.65 11.54
CA LYS A 20 -10.09 11.85 12.44
C LYS A 20 -10.05 10.37 12.15
N GLY A 21 -9.65 9.98 10.95
CA GLY A 21 -9.64 8.59 10.51
C GLY A 21 -8.57 8.24 9.51
N LEU A 22 -8.25 6.96 9.46
CA LEU A 22 -7.27 6.34 8.56
C LEU A 22 -7.87 5.09 7.94
N LEU A 23 -7.80 5.00 6.60
CA LEU A 23 -8.16 3.80 5.86
C LEU A 23 -6.94 2.89 5.77
N THR A 24 -7.12 1.60 6.09
CA THR A 24 -6.01 0.65 6.14
C THR A 24 -6.46 -0.76 5.76
N GLU A 25 -5.52 -1.68 5.61
CA GLU A 25 -5.80 -3.07 5.26
C GLU A 25 -6.36 -3.84 6.48
N GLY A 26 -7.40 -4.64 6.25
CA GLY A 26 -7.96 -5.57 7.23
C GLY A 26 -7.18 -6.89 7.28
N ALA A 27 -5.87 -6.83 7.55
CA ALA A 27 -5.00 -7.99 7.51
C ALA A 27 -5.35 -9.02 8.60
N LYS A 28 -5.59 -10.26 8.18
CA LYS A 28 -6.05 -11.33 9.06
C LYS A 28 -5.09 -11.61 10.24
N HIS A 29 -3.79 -11.52 10.01
CA HIS A 29 -2.79 -11.74 11.05
C HIS A 29 -2.73 -10.64 12.13
N ILE A 30 -3.29 -9.45 11.83
CA ILE A 30 -3.48 -8.36 12.80
C ILE A 30 -4.82 -8.50 13.52
N LEU A 31 -5.87 -8.80 12.76
CA LEU A 31 -7.22 -8.93 13.31
C LEU A 31 -7.38 -10.19 14.16
N GLY A 32 -6.66 -11.28 13.82
CA GLY A 32 -6.87 -12.58 14.44
C GLY A 32 -8.29 -13.08 14.18
N TRP A 33 -9.08 -13.13 15.23
CA TRP A 33 -10.50 -13.54 15.19
C TRP A 33 -11.47 -12.37 14.98
N LYS A 34 -10.98 -11.12 15.05
CA LYS A 34 -11.81 -9.91 14.91
C LYS A 34 -12.27 -9.71 13.47
N SER A 35 -13.48 -9.19 13.28
CA SER A 35 -13.99 -8.83 11.94
C SER A 35 -13.43 -7.49 11.46
N PRO A 36 -13.15 -7.32 10.15
CA PRO A 36 -12.82 -6.03 9.57
C PRO A 36 -14.01 -5.07 9.46
N HIS A 37 -15.22 -5.52 9.75
CA HIS A 37 -16.46 -4.79 9.55
C HIS A 37 -16.85 -3.90 10.75
N PHE A 38 -15.93 -3.68 11.67
CA PHE A 38 -16.09 -2.73 12.76
C PHE A 38 -15.15 -1.53 12.60
N VAL A 39 -15.55 -0.42 13.21
CA VAL A 39 -14.66 0.73 13.36
C VAL A 39 -13.73 0.48 14.54
N TYR A 40 -12.43 0.53 14.30
CA TYR A 40 -11.40 0.43 15.33
C TYR A 40 -10.77 1.80 15.62
N HIS A 41 -9.84 1.86 16.56
CA HIS A 41 -9.01 3.04 16.77
C HIS A 41 -7.52 2.68 16.88
N CYS A 42 -6.67 3.64 16.63
CA CYS A 42 -5.23 3.48 16.78
C CYS A 42 -4.88 3.32 18.26
N SER A 43 -4.12 2.28 18.62
CA SER A 43 -3.71 2.01 20.01
C SER A 43 -3.00 3.19 20.68
N GLN A 44 -2.25 3.99 19.91
CA GLN A 44 -1.52 5.16 20.40
C GLN A 44 -2.35 6.44 20.45
N ASN A 45 -3.48 6.48 19.72
CA ASN A 45 -4.35 7.64 19.68
C ASN A 45 -5.83 7.20 19.53
N PRO A 46 -6.58 7.14 20.62
CA PRO A 46 -7.98 6.69 20.60
C PRO A 46 -8.92 7.56 19.76
N ASN A 47 -8.52 8.82 19.47
CA ASN A 47 -9.31 9.71 18.64
C ASN A 47 -9.17 9.45 17.13
N LEU A 48 -8.13 8.72 16.72
CA LEU A 48 -7.93 8.33 15.32
C LEU A 48 -8.64 7.01 15.04
N LYS A 49 -9.73 7.05 14.31
CA LYS A 49 -10.49 5.86 13.91
C LYS A 49 -9.84 5.17 12.71
N LEU A 50 -9.95 3.85 12.68
CA LEU A 50 -9.42 3.00 11.62
C LEU A 50 -10.57 2.32 10.90
N LEU A 51 -10.64 2.52 9.58
CA LEU A 51 -11.56 1.84 8.68
C LEU A 51 -10.77 0.77 7.92
N LEU A 52 -11.16 -0.48 8.10
CA LEU A 52 -10.42 -1.63 7.61
C LEU A 52 -11.00 -2.15 6.30
N ARG A 53 -10.15 -2.36 5.31
CA ARG A 53 -10.54 -2.97 4.05
C ARG A 53 -11.00 -4.41 4.27
N ASP A 54 -12.16 -4.78 3.78
CA ASP A 54 -12.46 -6.18 3.54
C ASP A 54 -11.70 -6.63 2.29
N TYR A 55 -10.61 -7.36 2.50
CA TYR A 55 -9.75 -7.79 1.40
C TYR A 55 -10.44 -8.83 0.51
N LYS A 56 -11.26 -9.71 1.08
CA LYS A 56 -11.92 -10.77 0.32
C LYS A 56 -12.92 -10.18 -0.67
N LEU A 57 -13.87 -9.40 -0.19
CA LEU A 57 -14.89 -8.75 -1.02
C LEU A 57 -14.26 -7.76 -2.01
N SER A 58 -13.23 -7.02 -1.59
CA SER A 58 -12.53 -6.10 -2.49
C SER A 58 -11.75 -6.82 -3.60
N ASP A 59 -11.08 -7.93 -3.28
CA ASP A 59 -10.31 -8.73 -4.24
C ASP A 59 -11.22 -9.53 -5.19
N ASP A 60 -12.43 -9.87 -4.77
CA ASP A 60 -13.44 -10.49 -5.63
C ASP A 60 -13.79 -9.60 -6.82
N ILE A 61 -13.93 -8.29 -6.59
CA ILE A 61 -14.16 -7.33 -7.68
C ILE A 61 -12.86 -7.01 -8.42
N SER A 62 -11.79 -6.67 -7.69
CA SER A 62 -10.58 -6.12 -8.32
C SER A 62 -9.72 -7.15 -9.04
N LEU A 63 -9.74 -8.42 -8.61
CA LEU A 63 -8.84 -9.46 -9.10
C LEU A 63 -9.54 -10.65 -9.73
N ARG A 64 -10.64 -11.11 -9.13
CA ARG A 64 -11.29 -12.37 -9.53
C ARG A 64 -12.44 -12.20 -10.50
N PHE A 65 -12.99 -10.99 -10.65
CA PHE A 65 -14.21 -10.70 -11.39
C PHE A 65 -14.27 -11.29 -12.81
N SER A 66 -13.18 -11.24 -13.58
CA SER A 66 -13.09 -11.79 -14.94
C SER A 66 -12.45 -13.19 -15.03
N ASN A 67 -12.12 -13.79 -13.87
CA ASN A 67 -11.51 -15.10 -13.85
C ASN A 67 -12.54 -16.21 -14.02
N SER A 68 -12.60 -16.79 -15.22
CA SER A 68 -13.54 -17.89 -15.56
C SER A 68 -13.30 -19.20 -14.79
N THR A 69 -12.15 -19.35 -14.11
CA THR A 69 -11.87 -20.53 -13.28
C THR A 69 -12.27 -20.35 -11.81
N TRP A 70 -12.70 -19.14 -11.45
CA TRP A 70 -13.19 -18.86 -10.11
C TRP A 70 -14.59 -19.45 -9.90
N SER A 71 -14.83 -20.07 -8.74
CA SER A 71 -16.08 -20.79 -8.45
C SER A 71 -17.34 -19.91 -8.54
N GLU A 72 -17.18 -18.63 -8.24
CA GLU A 72 -18.30 -17.67 -8.25
C GLU A 72 -18.46 -16.90 -9.57
N PHE A 73 -17.67 -17.29 -10.60
CA PHE A 73 -17.81 -16.68 -11.92
C PHE A 73 -19.04 -17.23 -12.67
N PRO A 74 -19.83 -16.36 -13.34
CA PRO A 74 -19.75 -14.89 -13.39
C PRO A 74 -20.38 -14.22 -12.14
N LEU A 75 -19.69 -13.23 -11.60
CA LEU A 75 -20.19 -12.49 -10.44
C LEU A 75 -21.22 -11.42 -10.87
N PHE A 76 -22.45 -11.51 -10.33
CA PHE A 76 -23.51 -10.52 -10.52
C PHE A 76 -23.65 -9.61 -9.31
N ALA A 77 -24.16 -8.38 -9.55
CA ALA A 77 -24.35 -7.39 -8.49
C ALA A 77 -25.32 -7.86 -7.40
N GLU A 78 -26.35 -8.63 -7.78
CA GLU A 78 -27.31 -9.24 -6.85
C GLU A 78 -26.60 -10.21 -5.92
N THR A 79 -25.82 -11.16 -6.46
CA THR A 79 -25.08 -12.15 -5.69
C THR A 79 -24.09 -11.50 -4.74
N TYR A 80 -23.36 -10.49 -5.22
CA TYR A 80 -22.41 -9.76 -4.41
C TYR A 80 -23.07 -9.02 -3.24
N MET A 81 -24.23 -8.39 -3.49
CA MET A 81 -25.00 -7.74 -2.44
C MET A 81 -25.70 -8.73 -1.50
N ASP A 82 -26.00 -9.95 -1.95
CA ASP A 82 -26.48 -11.03 -1.06
C ASP A 82 -25.39 -11.45 -0.06
N TRP A 83 -24.12 -11.52 -0.49
CA TRP A 83 -23.00 -11.79 0.43
C TRP A 83 -22.85 -10.71 1.48
N ILE A 84 -22.99 -9.44 1.07
CA ILE A 84 -22.92 -8.31 2.00
C ILE A 84 -24.11 -8.32 2.96
N ALA A 85 -25.32 -8.62 2.47
CA ALA A 85 -26.53 -8.71 3.30
C ALA A 85 -26.52 -9.89 4.28
N ALA A 86 -25.71 -10.93 4.02
CA ALA A 86 -25.55 -12.07 4.91
C ALA A 86 -24.56 -11.82 6.07
N VAL A 87 -23.89 -10.67 6.08
CA VAL A 87 -23.03 -10.25 7.20
C VAL A 87 -23.91 -9.96 8.42
N PRO A 88 -23.52 -10.37 9.64
CA PRO A 88 -24.29 -10.13 10.85
C PRO A 88 -24.66 -8.65 11.04
N GLU A 89 -25.90 -8.39 11.49
CA GLU A 89 -26.43 -7.04 11.68
C GLU A 89 -25.67 -6.23 12.75
N GLU A 90 -24.96 -6.90 13.65
CA GLU A 90 -24.13 -6.27 14.67
C GLU A 90 -22.89 -5.60 14.09
N GLU A 91 -22.47 -5.99 12.89
CA GLU A 91 -21.31 -5.40 12.22
C GLU A 91 -21.66 -4.02 11.63
N GLN A 92 -20.76 -3.06 11.80
CA GLN A 92 -21.05 -1.65 11.61
C GLN A 92 -20.93 -1.19 10.15
N VAL A 93 -19.90 -1.68 9.44
CA VAL A 93 -19.53 -1.17 8.11
C VAL A 93 -18.67 -2.16 7.34
N ILE A 94 -18.91 -2.26 6.03
CA ILE A 94 -18.05 -3.01 5.12
C ILE A 94 -17.31 -2.02 4.22
N ASN A 95 -15.99 -2.06 4.27
CA ASN A 95 -15.15 -1.17 3.49
C ASN A 95 -14.58 -1.89 2.27
N ILE A 96 -15.00 -1.50 1.09
CA ILE A 96 -14.51 -2.02 -0.18
C ILE A 96 -13.50 -1.01 -0.75
N PHE A 97 -12.21 -1.39 -0.77
CA PHE A 97 -11.13 -0.57 -1.32
C PHE A 97 -10.49 -1.28 -2.50
N MET A 98 -10.40 -0.60 -3.62
CA MET A 98 -9.73 -1.10 -4.81
C MET A 98 -8.96 0.02 -5.52
N GLU A 99 -7.95 -0.36 -6.28
CA GLU A 99 -7.26 0.57 -7.16
C GLU A 99 -8.12 0.90 -8.36
N LEU A 100 -8.11 2.15 -8.81
CA LEU A 100 -8.85 2.56 -10.01
C LEU A 100 -8.40 1.79 -11.27
N CYS A 101 -7.13 1.38 -11.34
CA CYS A 101 -6.61 0.55 -12.42
C CYS A 101 -7.23 -0.86 -12.46
N ALA A 102 -7.94 -1.30 -11.42
CA ALA A 102 -8.76 -2.51 -11.50
C ALA A 102 -9.78 -2.41 -12.64
N LEU A 103 -10.25 -1.19 -12.95
CA LEU A 103 -11.25 -0.95 -13.99
C LEU A 103 -10.55 -0.67 -15.33
N GLY A 104 -10.44 -1.68 -16.16
CA GLY A 104 -9.85 -1.61 -17.50
C GLY A 104 -8.46 -2.22 -17.63
N MET A 105 -7.64 -2.23 -16.55
CA MET A 105 -6.31 -2.82 -16.57
C MET A 105 -6.31 -4.27 -16.04
N PHE A 106 -6.88 -4.50 -14.84
CA PHE A 106 -6.98 -5.85 -14.25
C PHE A 106 -8.25 -6.53 -14.73
N GLN A 107 -9.35 -5.82 -14.74
CA GLN A 107 -10.62 -6.30 -15.26
C GLN A 107 -10.87 -5.59 -16.59
N PRO A 108 -10.80 -6.29 -17.75
CA PRO A 108 -11.04 -5.69 -19.03
C PRO A 108 -12.49 -5.19 -19.13
N LEU A 109 -12.73 -4.12 -19.88
CA LEU A 109 -14.07 -3.55 -20.03
C LEU A 109 -15.06 -4.58 -20.62
N SER A 110 -14.57 -5.51 -21.43
CA SER A 110 -15.35 -6.64 -21.98
C SER A 110 -15.87 -7.62 -20.90
N SER A 111 -15.38 -7.54 -19.68
CA SER A 111 -15.89 -8.33 -18.54
C SER A 111 -17.23 -7.84 -17.99
N ASN A 112 -17.75 -6.72 -18.50
CA ASN A 112 -18.93 -6.04 -17.98
C ASN A 112 -18.80 -5.51 -16.54
N ILE A 113 -17.59 -5.28 -16.06
CA ILE A 113 -17.35 -4.74 -14.71
C ILE A 113 -18.04 -3.40 -14.48
N LEU A 114 -18.15 -2.55 -15.50
CA LEU A 114 -18.82 -1.26 -15.36
C LEU A 114 -20.35 -1.41 -15.20
N GLU A 115 -20.96 -2.38 -15.87
CA GLU A 115 -22.39 -2.67 -15.70
C GLU A 115 -22.67 -3.26 -14.33
N PHE A 116 -21.78 -4.13 -13.84
CA PHE A 116 -21.82 -4.62 -12.46
C PHE A 116 -21.79 -3.44 -11.47
N LEU A 117 -20.85 -2.52 -11.59
CA LEU A 117 -20.74 -1.36 -10.70
C LEU A 117 -21.95 -0.43 -10.77
N LYS A 118 -22.54 -0.23 -11.96
CA LYS A 118 -23.78 0.56 -12.14
C LYS A 118 -24.97 -0.07 -11.45
N ALA A 119 -25.03 -1.39 -11.39
CA ALA A 119 -26.13 -2.12 -10.77
C ALA A 119 -26.05 -2.14 -9.23
N LEU A 120 -24.84 -2.04 -8.65
CA LEU A 120 -24.61 -2.15 -7.21
C LEU A 120 -25.51 -1.24 -6.35
N PRO A 121 -25.70 0.07 -6.66
CA PRO A 121 -26.52 0.93 -5.82
C PRO A 121 -28.00 0.50 -5.75
N ALA A 122 -28.56 0.03 -6.86
CA ALA A 122 -29.94 -0.44 -6.90
C ALA A 122 -30.09 -1.76 -6.14
N CYS A 123 -29.14 -2.69 -6.29
CA CYS A 123 -29.13 -3.96 -5.58
C CYS A 123 -28.94 -3.78 -4.07
N ALA A 124 -28.09 -2.85 -3.66
CA ALA A 124 -27.88 -2.49 -2.25
C ALA A 124 -29.16 -1.93 -1.63
N LYS A 125 -29.79 -0.96 -2.29
CA LYS A 125 -31.04 -0.35 -1.82
C LYS A 125 -32.15 -1.38 -1.65
N ALA A 126 -32.27 -2.34 -2.57
CA ALA A 126 -33.27 -3.42 -2.48
C ALA A 126 -33.08 -4.31 -1.24
N ARG A 127 -31.89 -4.34 -0.66
CA ARG A 127 -31.53 -5.12 0.54
C ARG A 127 -31.41 -4.27 1.81
N GLY A 128 -31.80 -3.00 1.76
CA GLY A 128 -31.69 -2.08 2.89
C GLY A 128 -30.27 -1.62 3.21
N ILE A 129 -29.32 -1.87 2.30
CA ILE A 129 -27.92 -1.46 2.46
C ILE A 129 -27.75 -0.04 1.92
N SER A 130 -27.10 0.83 2.70
CA SER A 130 -26.78 2.20 2.31
C SER A 130 -25.28 2.40 2.12
N PHE A 131 -24.93 3.33 1.23
CA PHE A 131 -23.55 3.79 1.08
C PHE A 131 -23.30 5.01 1.98
N SER A 132 -22.12 5.06 2.58
CA SER A 132 -21.68 6.17 3.42
C SER A 132 -20.28 6.61 3.04
N THR A 133 -20.00 7.88 3.28
CA THR A 133 -18.63 8.40 3.16
C THR A 133 -17.81 7.98 4.39
N PRO A 134 -16.47 7.91 4.29
CA PRO A 134 -15.61 7.66 5.45
C PRO A 134 -15.85 8.62 6.62
N SER A 135 -16.15 9.89 6.34
CA SER A 135 -16.44 10.89 7.37
C SER A 135 -17.74 10.59 8.11
N GLU A 136 -18.79 10.23 7.41
CA GLU A 136 -20.07 9.83 8.02
C GLU A 136 -19.89 8.61 8.92
N VAL A 137 -19.17 7.58 8.44
CA VAL A 137 -18.89 6.38 9.25
C VAL A 137 -18.10 6.77 10.52
N ILE A 138 -17.08 7.61 10.40
CA ILE A 138 -16.26 8.07 11.53
C ILE A 138 -17.09 8.86 12.53
N ASP A 139 -18.00 9.71 12.08
CA ASP A 139 -18.81 10.54 12.98
C ASP A 139 -19.95 9.74 13.66
N HIS A 140 -20.54 8.76 12.98
CA HIS A 140 -21.70 8.01 13.48
C HIS A 140 -21.34 6.76 14.32
N HIS A 141 -20.22 6.07 14.02
CA HIS A 141 -19.88 4.83 14.70
C HIS A 141 -18.80 5.03 15.76
N LYS A 142 -19.02 4.46 16.93
CA LYS A 142 -17.96 4.37 17.96
C LYS A 142 -17.01 3.23 17.60
N SER A 143 -15.71 3.44 17.91
CA SER A 143 -14.74 2.36 17.79
C SER A 143 -15.00 1.27 18.85
N VAL A 144 -14.90 0.01 18.41
CA VAL A 144 -15.16 -1.15 19.28
C VAL A 144 -13.92 -1.57 20.07
N ASP A 145 -12.73 -1.38 19.49
CA ASP A 145 -11.48 -1.82 20.12
C ASP A 145 -10.26 -1.09 19.52
N ALA A 146 -9.11 -1.23 20.18
CA ALA A 146 -7.82 -0.74 19.71
C ALA A 146 -7.16 -1.73 18.77
N LEU A 147 -6.47 -1.23 17.74
CA LEU A 147 -5.57 -2.01 16.91
C LEU A 147 -4.16 -1.49 17.03
N GLU A 148 -3.24 -2.40 17.27
CA GLU A 148 -1.81 -2.14 17.26
C GLU A 148 -1.16 -2.85 16.07
N VAL A 149 -0.41 -2.07 15.28
CA VAL A 149 0.34 -2.59 14.13
C VAL A 149 1.77 -2.06 14.24
N PRO A 150 2.66 -2.81 14.89
CA PRO A 150 4.02 -2.35 15.17
C PRO A 150 4.99 -2.48 14.00
N TYR A 151 4.57 -3.08 12.89
CA TYR A 151 5.39 -3.29 11.70
C TYR A 151 4.71 -2.79 10.43
N PRO A 152 5.47 -2.52 9.36
CA PRO A 152 4.91 -2.09 8.08
C PRO A 152 4.00 -3.15 7.47
N MET A 153 2.82 -2.73 7.06
CA MET A 153 1.85 -3.55 6.32
C MET A 153 1.68 -3.04 4.89
N SER A 154 1.21 -3.91 4.02
CA SER A 154 0.75 -3.58 2.68
C SER A 154 -0.54 -4.31 2.35
N TRP A 155 -1.16 -3.92 1.24
CA TRP A 155 -2.33 -4.59 0.68
C TRP A 155 -1.96 -5.70 -0.33
N VAL A 156 -0.65 -5.87 -0.58
CA VAL A 156 -0.13 -6.81 -1.59
C VAL A 156 0.12 -8.18 -0.97
N ASP A 157 -0.14 -9.22 -1.75
CA ASP A 157 0.04 -10.63 -1.44
C ASP A 157 -0.78 -11.10 -0.21
N GLU A 158 -0.71 -12.38 0.09
CA GLU A 158 -1.43 -12.97 1.24
C GLU A 158 -0.80 -12.57 2.58
N GLU A 159 0.52 -12.36 2.59
CA GLU A 159 1.26 -11.98 3.81
C GLU A 159 0.94 -10.57 4.30
N ARG A 160 0.45 -9.69 3.42
CA ARG A 160 0.11 -8.29 3.75
C ARG A 160 1.24 -7.51 4.44
N ASP A 161 2.47 -7.86 4.11
CA ASP A 161 3.70 -7.24 4.63
C ASP A 161 4.50 -6.53 3.52
N ILE A 162 5.76 -6.20 3.77
CA ILE A 162 6.65 -5.55 2.79
C ILE A 162 7.54 -6.51 2.02
N SER A 163 7.35 -7.81 2.15
CA SER A 163 8.22 -8.82 1.54
C SER A 163 8.15 -8.83 0.01
N CYS A 164 7.12 -8.23 -0.58
CA CYS A 164 7.06 -8.00 -2.03
C CYS A 164 8.14 -7.02 -2.53
N TRP A 165 8.66 -6.15 -1.66
CA TRP A 165 9.68 -5.12 -1.98
C TRP A 165 11.02 -5.36 -1.31
N LEU A 166 11.05 -6.04 -0.15
CA LEU A 166 12.26 -6.29 0.64
C LEU A 166 12.37 -7.74 1.12
N GLY A 167 11.73 -8.67 0.43
CA GLY A 167 11.65 -10.07 0.83
C GLY A 167 12.90 -10.90 0.52
N ASN A 168 13.63 -10.58 -0.55
CA ASN A 168 14.80 -11.36 -0.97
C ASN A 168 16.13 -10.59 -0.84
N GLY A 169 17.24 -11.28 -1.09
CA GLY A 169 18.60 -10.71 -0.98
C GLY A 169 18.84 -9.57 -1.97
N MET A 170 18.41 -9.71 -3.23
CA MET A 170 18.58 -8.70 -4.28
C MET A 170 17.90 -7.38 -3.89
N GLN A 171 16.66 -7.47 -3.42
CA GLN A 171 15.88 -6.30 -3.00
C GLN A 171 16.54 -5.58 -1.82
N ARG A 172 17.00 -6.33 -0.81
CA ARG A 172 17.67 -5.76 0.36
C ARG A 172 19.02 -5.14 0.00
N GLU A 173 19.80 -5.78 -0.86
CA GLU A 173 21.07 -5.22 -1.32
C GLU A 173 20.86 -3.93 -2.11
N ALA A 174 19.95 -3.93 -3.08
CA ALA A 174 19.62 -2.74 -3.85
C ALA A 174 19.16 -1.58 -2.94
N PHE A 175 18.30 -1.88 -1.97
CA PHE A 175 17.82 -0.90 -1.00
C PHE A 175 18.96 -0.33 -0.14
N ASN A 176 19.78 -1.19 0.46
CA ASN A 176 20.88 -0.76 1.32
C ASN A 176 21.90 0.07 0.54
N LYS A 177 22.21 -0.36 -0.68
CA LYS A 177 23.15 0.35 -1.53
C LYS A 177 22.62 1.71 -1.98
N LEU A 178 21.32 1.81 -2.32
CA LEU A 178 20.68 3.08 -2.62
C LEU A 178 20.82 4.05 -1.42
N TYR A 179 20.41 3.62 -0.24
CA TYR A 179 20.40 4.48 0.95
C TYR A 179 21.79 4.75 1.55
N SER A 180 22.85 4.06 1.10
CA SER A 180 24.22 4.34 1.52
C SER A 180 24.72 5.74 1.14
N VAL A 181 24.09 6.37 0.15
CA VAL A 181 24.42 7.75 -0.28
C VAL A 181 23.35 8.78 0.10
N ALA A 182 22.35 8.38 0.88
CA ALA A 182 21.20 9.22 1.19
C ALA A 182 21.57 10.59 1.80
N ASP A 183 22.52 10.60 2.74
CA ASP A 183 22.91 11.82 3.44
C ASP A 183 23.64 12.80 2.51
N ARG A 184 24.49 12.26 1.60
CA ARG A 184 25.14 13.08 0.57
C ARG A 184 24.11 13.70 -0.40
N VAL A 185 23.11 12.93 -0.81
CA VAL A 185 22.04 13.44 -1.68
C VAL A 185 21.22 14.52 -0.98
N ARG A 186 20.98 14.42 0.33
CA ARG A 186 20.24 15.42 1.11
C ARG A 186 20.93 16.79 1.13
N ILE A 187 22.25 16.81 1.26
CA ILE A 187 23.05 18.06 1.25
C ILE A 187 23.37 18.55 -0.16
N CYS A 188 23.16 17.73 -1.19
CA CYS A 188 23.44 18.08 -2.58
C CYS A 188 22.48 19.17 -3.08
N ASN A 189 23.01 20.17 -3.80
CA ASN A 189 22.23 21.22 -4.43
C ASN A 189 21.92 20.96 -5.91
N ASP A 190 22.44 19.87 -6.50
CA ASP A 190 22.17 19.51 -7.88
C ASP A 190 20.77 18.92 -8.04
N SER A 191 19.94 19.60 -8.83
CA SER A 191 18.55 19.19 -9.08
C SER A 191 18.42 17.87 -9.84
N ARG A 192 19.40 17.54 -10.71
CA ARG A 192 19.42 16.28 -11.48
C ARG A 192 19.69 15.11 -10.56
N ILE A 193 20.67 15.26 -9.64
CA ILE A 193 20.93 14.23 -8.62
C ILE A 193 19.69 14.00 -7.75
N LYS A 194 18.99 15.05 -7.34
CA LYS A 194 17.74 14.90 -6.56
C LYS A 194 16.64 14.22 -7.35
N GLN A 195 16.49 14.54 -8.63
CA GLN A 195 15.50 13.92 -9.51
C GLN A 195 15.81 12.43 -9.72
N ASP A 196 17.06 12.08 -10.03
CA ASP A 196 17.48 10.69 -10.21
C ASP A 196 17.28 9.88 -8.91
N TRP A 197 17.60 10.50 -7.77
CA TRP A 197 17.31 9.93 -6.44
C TRP A 197 15.84 9.60 -6.24
N ASP A 198 14.96 10.52 -6.64
CA ASP A 198 13.49 10.32 -6.53
C ASP A 198 13.01 9.16 -7.42
N TYR A 199 13.55 9.02 -8.64
CA TYR A 199 13.24 7.90 -9.53
C TYR A 199 13.77 6.57 -8.99
N LEU A 200 14.97 6.54 -8.47
CA LEU A 200 15.57 5.32 -7.90
C LEU A 200 14.84 4.81 -6.66
N GLN A 201 14.20 5.70 -5.90
CA GLN A 201 13.37 5.33 -4.74
C GLN A 201 11.98 4.77 -5.09
N ALA A 202 11.58 4.75 -6.37
CA ALA A 202 10.28 4.23 -6.75
C ALA A 202 10.11 2.76 -6.32
N SER A 203 9.05 2.46 -5.61
CA SER A 203 8.82 1.12 -5.03
C SER A 203 8.75 0.01 -6.09
N ASN A 204 8.30 0.35 -7.30
CA ASN A 204 8.26 -0.61 -8.40
C ASN A 204 9.63 -1.15 -8.78
N ASN A 205 10.70 -0.38 -8.65
CA ASN A 205 12.06 -0.86 -8.91
C ASN A 205 12.40 -2.08 -8.05
N PHE A 206 12.03 -2.06 -6.78
CA PHE A 206 12.23 -3.18 -5.86
C PHE A 206 11.24 -4.31 -6.12
N ARG A 207 10.00 -3.98 -6.48
CA ARG A 207 8.98 -4.98 -6.78
C ARG A 207 9.32 -5.84 -8.00
N PHE A 208 9.92 -5.29 -9.04
CA PHE A 208 10.35 -6.06 -10.22
C PHE A 208 11.40 -7.13 -9.89
N MET A 209 12.13 -6.98 -8.78
CA MET A 209 13.11 -7.95 -8.30
C MET A 209 12.51 -9.06 -7.42
N THR A 210 11.19 -9.06 -7.21
CA THR A 210 10.55 -10.10 -6.36
C THR A 210 10.60 -11.47 -7.02
N THR A 211 10.93 -12.48 -6.24
CA THR A 211 10.88 -13.89 -6.65
C THR A 211 9.58 -14.57 -6.25
N LYS A 212 8.67 -13.85 -5.59
CA LYS A 212 7.36 -14.39 -5.22
C LYS A 212 6.49 -14.64 -6.44
N SER A 213 5.88 -15.82 -6.50
CA SER A 213 4.86 -16.17 -7.48
C SER A 213 3.52 -15.60 -7.01
N SER A 214 3.32 -14.28 -7.14
CA SER A 214 2.04 -13.67 -6.82
C SER A 214 1.17 -13.56 -8.06
N SER A 215 -0.14 -13.55 -7.88
CA SER A 215 -1.13 -13.28 -8.94
C SER A 215 -0.96 -11.90 -9.59
N TRP A 216 -0.09 -11.07 -9.04
CA TRP A 216 0.30 -9.75 -9.49
C TRP A 216 1.44 -9.74 -10.51
N ASN A 217 1.67 -10.83 -11.23
CA ASN A 217 2.64 -10.93 -12.32
C ASN A 217 2.43 -9.93 -13.46
N MET A 218 1.32 -9.19 -13.47
CA MET A 218 1.04 -8.15 -14.47
C MET A 218 2.09 -7.04 -14.54
N TYR A 219 2.88 -6.85 -13.49
CA TYR A 219 3.97 -5.86 -13.48
C TYR A 219 5.33 -6.44 -13.94
N ARG A 220 5.43 -7.74 -14.21
CA ARG A 220 6.66 -8.36 -14.74
C ARG A 220 6.93 -8.05 -16.21
N GLY A 221 5.98 -7.48 -16.94
CA GLY A 221 6.08 -7.28 -18.38
C GLY A 221 7.17 -6.31 -18.87
N ILE A 222 7.94 -5.68 -17.95
CA ILE A 222 9.06 -4.80 -18.30
C ILE A 222 10.38 -5.56 -18.36
N TYR A 223 10.51 -6.64 -17.57
CA TYR A 223 11.73 -7.45 -17.45
C TYR A 223 11.38 -8.93 -17.63
N ASP A 224 12.27 -9.69 -18.28
CA ASP A 224 12.09 -11.11 -18.49
C ASP A 224 12.25 -11.92 -17.20
N SER A 225 13.06 -11.41 -16.28
CA SER A 225 13.26 -12.04 -14.97
C SER A 225 13.54 -11.02 -13.85
N PRO A 226 13.36 -11.44 -12.57
CA PRO A 226 13.77 -10.61 -11.43
C PRO A 226 15.27 -10.30 -11.41
N TYR A 227 16.08 -11.17 -11.98
CA TYR A 227 17.54 -10.99 -12.07
C TYR A 227 17.91 -9.90 -13.08
N ASP A 228 17.20 -9.81 -14.20
CA ASP A 228 17.39 -8.75 -15.19
C ASP A 228 17.01 -7.40 -14.59
N ALA A 229 15.89 -7.36 -13.87
CA ALA A 229 15.47 -6.16 -13.13
C ALA A 229 16.54 -5.72 -12.12
N PHE A 230 17.11 -6.65 -11.35
CA PHE A 230 18.17 -6.37 -10.39
C PHE A 230 19.43 -5.87 -11.09
N THR A 231 19.88 -6.55 -12.15
CA THR A 231 21.10 -6.18 -12.89
C THR A 231 20.99 -4.79 -13.49
N ASN A 232 19.88 -4.48 -14.16
CA ASN A 232 19.65 -3.17 -14.74
C ASN A 232 19.59 -2.07 -13.67
N TYR A 233 18.87 -2.32 -12.59
CA TYR A 233 18.79 -1.38 -11.47
C TYR A 233 20.16 -1.11 -10.86
N MET A 234 20.95 -2.16 -10.61
CA MET A 234 22.28 -2.03 -9.99
C MET A 234 23.27 -1.32 -10.89
N ASN A 235 23.17 -1.46 -12.20
CA ASN A 235 24.00 -0.72 -13.16
C ASN A 235 23.68 0.79 -13.10
N ILE A 236 22.40 1.15 -13.14
CA ILE A 236 21.95 2.55 -13.02
C ILE A 236 22.33 3.12 -11.66
N LEU A 237 22.11 2.36 -10.59
CA LEU A 237 22.47 2.77 -9.23
C LEU A 237 23.97 2.94 -9.05
N GLY A 238 24.79 2.08 -9.68
CA GLY A 238 26.25 2.18 -9.67
C GLY A 238 26.72 3.49 -10.29
N ASP A 239 26.21 3.86 -11.46
CA ASP A 239 26.49 5.14 -12.10
C ASP A 239 26.06 6.32 -11.23
N PHE A 240 24.83 6.25 -10.68
CA PHE A 240 24.34 7.29 -9.77
C PHE A 240 25.25 7.50 -8.55
N ILE A 241 25.66 6.41 -7.89
CA ILE A 241 26.55 6.46 -6.74
C ILE A 241 27.91 7.06 -7.11
N ASN A 242 28.46 6.71 -8.29
CA ASN A 242 29.70 7.28 -8.77
C ASN A 242 29.60 8.79 -9.00
N ARG A 243 28.49 9.26 -9.57
CA ARG A 243 28.23 10.71 -9.73
C ARG A 243 28.13 11.43 -8.38
N VAL A 244 27.41 10.86 -7.43
CA VAL A 244 27.29 11.43 -6.08
C VAL A 244 28.65 11.47 -5.37
N ASN A 245 29.43 10.38 -5.45
CA ASN A 245 30.74 10.30 -4.84
C ASN A 245 31.76 11.25 -5.52
N GLY A 246 31.63 11.52 -6.82
CA GLY A 246 32.43 12.48 -7.53
C GLY A 246 32.21 13.93 -7.09
N MET A 247 30.99 14.24 -6.67
CA MET A 247 30.66 15.56 -6.13
C MET A 247 31.06 15.73 -4.66
N TYR A 248 30.97 14.63 -3.90
CA TYR A 248 31.26 14.60 -2.46
C TYR A 248 32.20 13.42 -2.19
N PRO A 249 33.55 13.62 -2.26
CA PRO A 249 34.53 12.57 -1.99
C PRO A 249 34.31 11.88 -0.67
N ARG A 250 34.71 10.61 -0.59
CA ARG A 250 34.52 9.77 0.62
C ARG A 250 35.21 10.30 1.87
N ASP A 251 36.23 11.15 1.66
CA ASP A 251 37.10 11.70 2.69
C ASP A 251 36.57 13.02 3.32
N ILE A 252 35.32 13.39 3.05
CA ILE A 252 34.64 14.39 3.89
C ILE A 252 34.55 13.80 5.27
N ASP A 253 35.22 14.39 6.22
CA ASP A 253 35.21 14.00 7.62
C ASP A 253 33.78 13.83 8.11
N ASN A 254 33.50 12.66 8.71
CA ASN A 254 32.16 12.36 9.20
C ASN A 254 31.64 13.39 10.22
N GLU A 255 32.53 14.13 10.91
CA GLU A 255 32.16 15.22 11.81
C GLU A 255 31.60 16.43 11.04
N GLU A 256 32.21 16.79 9.91
CA GLU A 256 31.75 17.92 9.09
C GLU A 256 30.41 17.59 8.41
N LEU A 257 30.24 16.35 7.94
CA LEU A 257 28.96 15.85 7.40
C LEU A 257 27.87 15.82 8.46
N ASN A 258 28.16 15.34 9.67
CA ASN A 258 27.22 15.33 10.79
C ASN A 258 26.86 16.74 11.28
N SER A 259 27.80 17.68 11.25
CA SER A 259 27.56 19.09 11.58
C SER A 259 26.60 19.74 10.57
N LEU A 260 26.81 19.52 9.27
CA LEU A 260 25.92 20.01 8.21
C LEU A 260 24.52 19.38 8.28
N LEU A 261 24.43 18.08 8.55
CA LEU A 261 23.15 17.39 8.72
C LEU A 261 22.37 17.88 9.95
N THR A 262 23.08 18.23 11.02
CA THR A 262 22.48 18.82 12.24
C THR A 262 21.93 20.22 11.97
N LEU A 263 22.64 21.03 11.21
CA LEU A 263 22.19 22.37 10.80
C LEU A 263 20.93 22.30 9.92
N ILE A 264 20.85 21.35 9.00
CA ILE A 264 19.69 21.15 8.10
C ILE A 264 18.45 20.62 8.86
N LYS A 265 18.66 19.82 9.91
CA LYS A 265 17.56 19.29 10.75
C LYS A 265 16.94 20.36 11.68
N ASN A 266 17.67 21.41 11.96
CA ASN A 266 17.26 22.51 12.85
C ASN A 266 16.65 23.71 12.10
N GLN A 267 16.57 23.66 10.77
CA GLN A 267 15.80 24.56 9.92
C GLN A 267 14.46 23.91 9.51
#